data_ff2f03af0f5fb5f0a7aa5f9511ef25a5
#
_entry.id   ff2f03af0f5fb5f0a7aa5f9511ef25a5
#
_cell.length_a   1.000
_cell.length_b   1.000
_cell.length_c   1.000
_cell.angle_alpha   90.00
_cell.angle_beta   90.00
_cell.angle_gamma   90.00
#
_symmetry.space_group_name_H-M   'P 1'
#
loop_
_entity.id
_entity.type
_entity.pdbx_description
1 polymer ?
#
loop_
_entity_poly.entity_id
_entity_poly.type
_entity_poly.pdbx_seq_one_letter_code
_entity_poly.pdbx_strand_id
1 'polypeptide(L)' 'MKASIFNVAQKYRDKILLFNTYTTSMLEIEEEMYNDILCKNKFDQYQKETLALYEMGFLIPDNFDEAAHQQA' A
#
# COMPACT_ATOMS: atom_id res chain seq x y z
N MET A 1 -8.48 -6.50 3.36
CA MET A 1 -7.41 -6.06 2.44
C MET A 1 -6.05 -6.28 3.06
N LYS A 2 -5.06 -6.43 2.25
CA LYS A 2 -3.68 -6.60 2.68
C LYS A 2 -2.77 -5.74 1.80
N ALA A 3 -1.55 -5.48 2.29
CA ALA A 3 -0.57 -4.74 1.52
C ALA A 3 -0.04 -5.60 0.37
N SER A 4 0.18 -4.98 -0.78
CA SER A 4 0.80 -5.65 -1.92
C SER A 4 2.24 -6.04 -1.60
N ILE A 5 2.68 -7.22 -2.05
CA ILE A 5 4.07 -7.65 -1.88
C ILE A 5 5.02 -6.84 -2.76
N PHE A 6 4.49 -6.11 -3.75
CA PHE A 6 5.30 -5.29 -4.65
C PHE A 6 5.52 -3.88 -4.12
N ASN A 7 5.01 -3.56 -2.93
CA ASN A 7 5.22 -2.25 -2.33
C ASN A 7 6.66 -2.09 -1.86
N VAL A 8 7.24 -0.94 -2.16
CA VAL A 8 8.51 -0.50 -1.62
C VAL A 8 8.27 0.79 -0.86
N ALA A 9 8.70 0.84 0.39
CA ALA A 9 8.49 2.01 1.23
C ALA A 9 9.85 2.58 1.61
N GLN A 10 10.01 3.89 1.46
CA GLN A 10 11.22 4.58 1.83
C GLN A 10 10.87 5.75 2.74
N LYS A 11 11.47 5.79 3.92
CA LYS A 11 11.23 6.88 4.85
C LYS A 11 12.01 8.11 4.41
N TYR A 12 11.32 9.25 4.40
CA TYR A 12 11.93 10.54 4.08
C TYR A 12 11.39 11.55 5.07
N ARG A 13 12.22 11.91 6.06
CA ARG A 13 11.82 12.78 7.17
C ARG A 13 10.66 12.13 7.94
N ASP A 14 9.49 12.79 8.00
CA ASP A 14 8.29 12.27 8.65
C ASP A 14 7.29 11.68 7.65
N LYS A 15 7.73 11.46 6.43
CA LYS A 15 6.90 10.91 5.36
C LYS A 15 7.42 9.58 4.89
N ILE A 16 6.54 8.82 4.26
CA ILE A 16 6.90 7.56 3.60
C ILE A 16 6.62 7.73 2.11
N LEU A 17 7.64 7.52 1.30
CA LEU A 17 7.47 7.43 -0.15
C LEU A 17 7.16 5.98 -0.48
N LEU A 18 5.95 5.75 -0.97
CA LEU A 18 5.45 4.43 -1.25
C LEU A 18 5.42 4.23 -2.77
N PHE A 19 6.02 3.15 -3.22
CA PHE A 19 6.10 2.81 -4.63
C PHE A 19 5.68 1.35 -4.81
N ASN A 20 4.85 1.09 -5.82
CA ASN A 20 4.46 -0.27 -6.18
C ASN A 20 5.11 -0.64 -7.50
N THR A 21 5.96 -1.67 -7.49
CA THR A 21 6.73 -2.05 -8.67
C THR A 21 5.87 -2.73 -9.74
N TYR A 22 4.73 -3.28 -9.35
CA TYR A 22 3.83 -3.94 -10.31
C TYR A 22 2.97 -2.93 -11.07
N THR A 23 2.37 -1.99 -10.36
CA THR A 23 1.50 -0.98 -10.96
C THR A 23 2.26 0.28 -11.36
N THR A 24 3.49 0.42 -10.92
CA THR A 24 4.33 1.62 -11.08
C THR A 24 3.75 2.87 -10.44
N SER A 25 2.83 2.70 -9.50
CA SER A 25 2.25 3.81 -8.76
C SER A 25 3.21 4.32 -7.69
N MET A 26 3.18 5.62 -7.43
CA MET A 26 4.01 6.24 -6.41
C MET A 26 3.19 7.25 -5.63
N LEU A 27 3.36 7.26 -4.31
CA LEU A 27 2.60 8.14 -3.44
C LEU A 27 3.40 8.46 -2.19
N GLU A 28 3.35 9.71 -1.75
CA GLU A 28 3.93 10.11 -0.47
C GLU A 28 2.83 10.21 0.57
N ILE A 29 3.00 9.50 1.69
CA ILE A 29 2.03 9.48 2.79
C ILE A 29 2.73 9.74 4.10
N GLU A 30 1.94 10.10 5.12
CA GLU A 30 2.48 10.29 6.45
C GLU A 30 2.87 8.96 7.09
N GLU A 31 3.93 8.99 7.90
CA GLU A 31 4.43 7.78 8.54
C GLU A 31 3.36 7.13 9.42
N GLU A 32 2.60 7.94 10.15
CA GLU A 32 1.54 7.42 11.01
C GLU A 32 0.48 6.69 10.20
N MET A 33 0.06 7.27 9.06
CA MET A 33 -0.92 6.64 8.20
C MET A 33 -0.37 5.36 7.58
N TYR A 34 0.89 5.36 7.19
CA TYR A 34 1.55 4.17 6.66
C TYR A 34 1.53 3.04 7.69
N ASN A 35 1.93 3.35 8.93
CA ASN A 35 1.96 2.35 9.98
C ASN A 35 0.57 1.79 10.27
N ASP A 36 -0.44 2.66 10.33
CA ASP A 36 -1.79 2.24 10.66
C ASP A 36 -2.41 1.39 9.56
N ILE A 37 -2.28 1.82 8.31
CA ILE A 37 -2.92 1.14 7.18
C ILE A 37 -2.13 -0.08 6.73
N LEU A 38 -0.83 0.11 6.47
CA LEU A 38 -0.05 -0.92 5.79
C LEU A 38 0.62 -1.90 6.74
N CYS A 39 0.86 -1.51 7.97
CA CYS A 39 1.50 -2.39 8.95
C CYS A 39 0.51 -3.01 9.93
N LYS A 40 -0.50 -2.26 10.36
CA LYS A 40 -1.44 -2.70 11.39
C LYS A 40 -2.82 -3.03 10.85
N ASN A 41 -3.08 -2.77 9.59
CA ASN A 41 -4.38 -3.01 8.93
C ASN A 41 -5.53 -2.26 9.62
N LYS A 42 -5.25 -1.06 10.11
CA LYS A 42 -6.27 -0.21 10.74
C LYS A 42 -6.84 0.74 9.71
N PHE A 43 -7.98 0.40 9.15
CA PHE A 43 -8.56 1.17 8.05
C PHE A 43 -9.66 2.14 8.48
N ASP A 44 -10.16 2.02 9.72
CA ASP A 44 -11.38 2.72 10.13
C ASP A 44 -11.27 4.23 10.04
N GLN A 45 -10.11 4.78 10.38
CA GLN A 45 -9.88 6.23 10.39
C GLN A 45 -9.50 6.78 9.02
N TYR A 46 -9.21 5.91 8.06
CA TYR A 46 -8.61 6.28 6.79
C TYR A 46 -9.38 5.70 5.62
N GLN A 47 -10.71 5.76 5.66
CA GLN A 47 -11.52 5.09 4.64
C GLN A 47 -11.25 5.61 3.23
N LYS A 48 -11.14 6.93 3.08
CA LYS A 48 -10.86 7.52 1.75
C LYS A 48 -9.45 7.19 1.29
N GLU A 49 -8.49 7.29 2.19
CA GLU A 49 -7.09 7.01 1.88
C GLU A 49 -6.89 5.53 1.56
N THR A 50 -7.57 4.66 2.31
CA THR A 50 -7.52 3.21 2.08
C THR A 50 -8.07 2.88 0.69
N LEU A 51 -9.17 3.50 0.30
CA LEU A 51 -9.75 3.26 -1.01
C LEU A 51 -8.82 3.75 -2.12
N ALA A 52 -8.21 4.91 -1.93
CA ALA A 52 -7.24 5.43 -2.89
C ALA A 52 -6.03 4.50 -3.03
N LEU A 53 -5.52 3.98 -1.92
CA LEU A 53 -4.42 3.03 -1.95
C LEU A 53 -4.80 1.74 -2.65
N TYR A 54 -6.03 1.28 -2.45
CA TYR A 54 -6.54 0.10 -3.14
C TYR A 54 -6.59 0.34 -4.66
N GLU A 55 -7.11 1.49 -5.07
CA GLU A 55 -7.20 1.81 -6.49
C GLU A 55 -5.84 1.95 -7.15
N MET A 56 -4.83 2.40 -6.41
CA MET A 56 -3.47 2.55 -6.93
C MET A 56 -2.67 1.25 -6.89
N GLY A 57 -3.22 0.20 -6.29
CA GLY A 57 -2.55 -1.09 -6.24
C GLY A 57 -1.67 -1.32 -5.02
N PHE A 58 -1.62 -0.37 -4.08
CA PHE A 58 -0.85 -0.55 -2.85
C PHE A 58 -1.52 -1.51 -1.87
N LEU A 59 -2.84 -1.62 -1.93
CA LEU A 59 -3.63 -2.57 -1.15
C LEU A 59 -4.37 -3.49 -2.11
N ILE A 60 -4.50 -4.75 -1.72
CA ILE A 60 -5.15 -5.77 -2.54
C ILE A 60 -6.10 -6.59 -1.67
N PRO A 61 -7.07 -7.31 -2.28
CA PRO A 61 -7.90 -8.23 -1.52
C PRO A 61 -7.08 -9.31 -0.83
N ASP A 62 -7.55 -9.79 0.33
CA ASP A 62 -6.82 -10.79 1.11
C ASP A 62 -6.59 -12.09 0.36
N ASN A 63 -7.51 -12.44 -0.52
CA ASN A 63 -7.45 -13.70 -1.27
C ASN A 63 -6.77 -13.55 -2.64
N PHE A 64 -6.21 -12.39 -2.93
CA PHE A 64 -5.52 -12.17 -4.19
C PHE A 64 -4.12 -12.78 -4.14
N ASP A 65 -3.78 -13.59 -5.14
CA ASP A 65 -2.49 -14.25 -5.21
C ASP A 65 -1.57 -13.51 -6.17
N GLU A 66 -0.78 -12.60 -5.63
CA GLU A 66 0.17 -11.82 -6.43
C GLU A 66 1.29 -12.67 -7.00
N ALA A 67 1.64 -13.75 -6.31
CA ALA A 67 2.71 -14.62 -6.78
C ALA A 67 2.35 -15.28 -8.11
N ALA A 68 1.07 -15.59 -8.31
CA ALA A 68 0.61 -16.16 -9.57
C ALA A 68 0.69 -15.16 -10.73
N HIS A 69 0.65 -13.86 -10.43
CA HIS A 69 0.71 -12.80 -11.45
C HIS A 69 2.13 -12.31 -11.70
N GLN A 70 3.07 -12.68 -10.84
CA GLN A 70 4.44 -12.20 -10.94
C GLN A 70 5.14 -12.72 -12.18
N GLN A 71 4.70 -13.84 -12.70
CA GLN A 71 5.31 -14.48 -13.85
C GLN A 71 4.72 -14.02 -15.18
N ALA A 72 3.71 -13.20 -15.12
CA ALA A 72 3.08 -12.67 -16.34
C ALA A 72 3.85 -11.47 -16.95
#